data_458e70cc1c73f49647d897f5cb738175
#
_entry.id   458e70cc1c73f49647d897f5cb738175
#
_cell.length_a   1.000
_cell.length_b   1.000
_cell.length_c   1.000
_cell.angle_alpha   90.00
_cell.angle_beta   90.00
_cell.angle_gamma   90.00
#
_symmetry.space_group_name_H-M   'P 1'
#
loop_
_entity.id
_entity.type
_entity.pdbx_description
1 polymer ?
#
loop_
_entity_poly.entity_id
_entity_poly.type
_entity_poly.pdbx_seq_one_letter_code
_entity_poly.pdbx_strand_id
1 'polypeptide(L)'
;QWSKIDVGAPDFREANRLFFIFWEACKADKRCYGMCYLKNRRSGFSFMSSAETVNLATISSDSRYGILSKTGADAKKMFTDKVVPISINYPFFFKPIQDGMDRPKSELAYRVPASKFTRKKMAATDGMEEIEGLDTTIDWKNTGDNSYDGEKLALLVHDESGKWERPDNILNNWRVTKTCLRLGSRIVGKCMMGSTSNALDKGGDNFKKLYNASDVTKRNRNGQTKSGLYSLFVPMEWNYEGFIDEYGVPVFTTPDVNVFAPDGELIDIGVIDSWQNEVDGLK
;
A
#
# COMPACT_ATOMS: atom_id res chain seq x y z
N GLN A 1 2.29 -1.78 15.38
CA GLN A 1 1.79 -0.39 15.26
C GLN A 1 0.46 -0.18 15.94
N TRP A 2 -0.27 -1.26 16.16
CA TRP A 2 -1.54 -1.26 16.92
C TRP A 2 -1.34 -1.67 18.39
N SER A 3 -0.11 -1.81 18.82
CA SER A 3 0.23 -2.08 20.22
C SER A 3 0.13 -0.83 21.11
N LYS A 4 0.09 0.36 20.52
CA LYS A 4 -0.20 1.58 21.31
C LYS A 4 -1.68 1.67 21.59
N ILE A 5 -2.01 1.78 22.88
CA ILE A 5 -3.35 2.07 23.38
C ILE A 5 -3.76 3.50 23.00
N ASP A 6 -2.77 4.36 22.74
CA ASP A 6 -2.97 5.78 22.44
C ASP A 6 -3.09 6.06 20.93
N VAL A 7 -3.92 7.04 20.61
CA VAL A 7 -4.04 7.58 19.25
C VAL A 7 -2.83 8.47 18.96
N GLY A 8 -2.05 8.14 17.93
CA GLY A 8 -0.85 8.91 17.58
C GLY A 8 -0.28 8.50 16.22
N ALA A 9 0.84 9.09 15.87
CA ALA A 9 1.62 8.69 14.70
C ALA A 9 2.11 7.24 14.87
N PRO A 10 2.10 6.41 13.81
CA PRO A 10 2.63 5.06 13.89
C PRO A 10 4.14 5.08 14.11
N ASP A 11 4.63 4.13 14.89
CA ASP A 11 6.07 3.94 15.05
C ASP A 11 6.68 3.47 13.72
N PHE A 12 7.81 4.03 13.35
CA PHE A 12 8.56 3.64 12.17
C PHE A 12 9.53 2.51 12.54
N ARG A 13 9.48 1.40 11.80
CA ARG A 13 10.25 0.18 12.07
C ARG A 13 11.23 -0.10 10.93
N GLU A 14 12.23 -0.92 11.18
CA GLU A 14 13.19 -1.35 10.16
C GLU A 14 12.49 -2.02 8.97
N ALA A 15 11.48 -2.83 9.22
CA ALA A 15 10.65 -3.42 8.16
C ALA A 15 9.97 -2.36 7.27
N ASN A 16 9.55 -1.24 7.85
CA ASN A 16 8.97 -0.13 7.08
C ASN A 16 10.04 0.59 6.25
N ARG A 17 11.23 0.79 6.82
CA ARG A 17 12.38 1.38 6.11
C ARG A 17 12.77 0.55 4.90
N LEU A 18 12.94 -0.77 5.06
CA LEU A 18 13.24 -1.69 3.97
C LEU A 18 12.15 -1.69 2.89
N PHE A 19 10.89 -1.66 3.31
CA PHE A 19 9.76 -1.57 2.38
C PHE A 19 9.88 -0.33 1.49
N PHE A 20 10.12 0.84 2.06
CA PHE A 20 10.22 2.07 1.29
C PHE A 20 11.50 2.15 0.45
N ILE A 21 12.64 1.66 0.94
CA ILE A 21 13.87 1.55 0.13
C ILE A 21 13.63 0.68 -1.10
N PHE A 22 13.01 -0.48 -0.92
CA PHE A 22 12.66 -1.37 -2.03
C PHE A 22 11.66 -0.73 -2.99
N TRP A 23 10.67 -0.02 -2.45
CA TRP A 23 9.70 0.71 -3.26
C TRP A 23 10.35 1.79 -4.11
N GLU A 24 11.26 2.58 -3.55
CA GLU A 24 12.01 3.59 -4.30
C GLU A 24 12.85 2.95 -5.43
N ALA A 25 13.48 1.82 -5.16
CA ALA A 25 14.18 1.06 -6.20
C ALA A 25 13.22 0.58 -7.32
N CYS A 26 12.01 0.13 -6.97
CA CYS A 26 10.99 -0.22 -7.96
C CYS A 26 10.52 0.97 -8.79
N LYS A 27 10.38 2.16 -8.18
CA LYS A 27 10.02 3.40 -8.89
C LYS A 27 11.11 3.84 -9.84
N ALA A 28 12.36 3.77 -9.43
CA ALA A 28 13.52 4.18 -10.21
C ALA A 28 13.77 3.28 -11.44
N ASP A 29 13.49 1.99 -11.36
CA ASP A 29 13.68 1.07 -12.50
C ASP A 29 12.52 1.21 -13.50
N LYS A 30 12.86 1.73 -14.69
CA LYS A 30 11.90 1.92 -15.80
C LYS A 30 11.34 0.61 -16.37
N ARG A 31 11.93 -0.54 -16.03
CA ARG A 31 11.50 -1.88 -16.45
C ARG A 31 10.55 -2.53 -15.48
N CYS A 32 10.46 -2.01 -14.24
CA CYS A 32 9.67 -2.54 -13.15
C CYS A 32 8.28 -1.92 -13.13
N TYR A 33 7.24 -2.75 -13.02
CA TYR A 33 5.86 -2.29 -12.78
C TYR A 33 5.56 -2.04 -11.31
N GLY A 34 6.45 -2.39 -10.40
CA GLY A 34 6.26 -2.21 -8.97
C GLY A 34 6.63 -3.46 -8.16
N MET A 35 6.09 -3.55 -6.97
CA MET A 35 6.43 -4.60 -6.01
C MET A 35 5.32 -5.66 -5.86
N CYS A 36 5.74 -6.89 -5.54
CA CYS A 36 4.91 -7.98 -5.07
C CYS A 36 5.41 -8.40 -3.68
N TYR A 37 4.74 -7.94 -2.64
CA TYR A 37 5.17 -8.08 -1.25
C TYR A 37 4.46 -9.24 -0.56
N LEU A 38 5.21 -10.28 -0.22
CA LEU A 38 4.76 -11.32 0.70
C LEU A 38 5.02 -10.83 2.12
N LYS A 39 3.95 -10.52 2.82
CA LYS A 39 3.99 -9.91 4.15
C LYS A 39 3.46 -10.86 5.22
N ASN A 40 3.88 -10.66 6.45
CA ASN A 40 3.22 -11.21 7.62
C ASN A 40 1.99 -10.36 8.00
N ARG A 41 1.21 -10.85 8.94
CA ARG A 41 0.10 -10.11 9.52
C ARG A 41 0.62 -8.87 10.26
N ARG A 42 -0.18 -7.80 10.26
CA ARG A 42 0.10 -6.54 10.96
C ARG A 42 1.39 -5.82 10.52
N SER A 43 1.92 -6.12 9.34
CA SER A 43 3.09 -5.43 8.78
C SER A 43 2.87 -3.95 8.43
N GLY A 44 1.65 -3.43 8.58
CA GLY A 44 1.32 -2.05 8.24
C GLY A 44 1.14 -1.77 6.74
N PHE A 45 1.21 -2.77 5.85
CA PHE A 45 1.17 -2.58 4.39
C PHE A 45 0.01 -1.71 3.91
N SER A 46 -1.22 -1.98 4.35
CA SER A 46 -2.39 -1.20 3.93
C SER A 46 -2.31 0.27 4.35
N PHE A 47 -1.63 0.58 5.45
CA PHE A 47 -1.39 1.96 5.88
C PHE A 47 -0.26 2.61 5.06
N MET A 48 0.88 1.93 4.89
CA MET A 48 2.02 2.43 4.11
C MET A 48 1.63 2.70 2.66
N SER A 49 0.89 1.77 2.02
CA SER A 49 0.43 1.94 0.65
C SER A 49 -0.61 3.06 0.51
N SER A 50 -1.48 3.25 1.51
CA SER A 50 -2.40 4.39 1.55
C SER A 50 -1.67 5.72 1.71
N ALA A 51 -0.65 5.77 2.58
CA ALA A 51 0.17 6.97 2.78
C ALA A 51 0.93 7.34 1.49
N GLU A 52 1.56 6.37 0.84
CA GLU A 52 2.24 6.60 -0.43
C GLU A 52 1.27 7.03 -1.54
N THR A 53 0.05 6.45 -1.57
CA THR A 53 -0.99 6.86 -2.54
C THR A 53 -1.35 8.33 -2.36
N VAL A 54 -1.59 8.77 -1.13
CA VAL A 54 -1.89 10.19 -0.84
C VAL A 54 -0.69 11.06 -1.16
N ASN A 55 0.52 10.67 -0.73
CA ASN A 55 1.75 11.41 -1.01
C ASN A 55 1.95 11.65 -2.51
N LEU A 56 1.88 10.61 -3.32
CA LEU A 56 2.04 10.72 -4.77
C LEU A 56 0.91 11.55 -5.41
N ALA A 57 -0.32 11.42 -4.92
CA ALA A 57 -1.47 12.15 -5.45
C ALA A 57 -1.39 13.65 -5.15
N THR A 58 -0.73 14.06 -4.07
CA THR A 58 -0.56 15.47 -3.71
C THR A 58 0.56 16.19 -4.47
N ILE A 59 1.43 15.45 -5.15
CA ILE A 59 2.59 15.99 -5.88
C ILE A 59 2.54 15.73 -7.38
N SER A 60 1.43 15.21 -7.90
CA SER A 60 1.26 14.90 -9.33
C SER A 60 0.02 15.59 -9.90
N SER A 61 0.03 15.86 -11.20
CA SER A 61 -1.09 16.41 -11.95
C SER A 61 -1.64 15.37 -12.92
N ASP A 62 -2.93 15.50 -13.30
CA ASP A 62 -3.62 14.65 -14.29
C ASP A 62 -3.45 13.16 -14.04
N SER A 63 -3.47 12.76 -12.77
CA SER A 63 -3.12 11.41 -12.37
C SER A 63 -4.26 10.70 -11.66
N ARG A 64 -4.35 9.39 -11.87
CA ARG A 64 -5.33 8.53 -11.21
C ARG A 64 -4.67 7.43 -10.41
N TYR A 65 -5.21 7.21 -9.20
CA TYR A 65 -4.72 6.24 -8.23
C TYR A 65 -5.85 5.28 -7.87
N GLY A 66 -5.62 3.98 -8.08
CA GLY A 66 -6.64 2.96 -7.89
C GLY A 66 -6.35 2.03 -6.70
N ILE A 67 -7.40 1.58 -6.02
CA ILE A 67 -7.29 0.64 -4.90
C ILE A 67 -8.17 -0.57 -5.16
N LEU A 68 -7.56 -1.75 -5.05
CA LEU A 68 -8.22 -3.05 -5.00
C LEU A 68 -7.84 -3.77 -3.72
N SER A 69 -8.74 -4.60 -3.22
CA SER A 69 -8.47 -5.49 -2.09
C SER A 69 -9.08 -6.86 -2.36
N LYS A 70 -9.15 -7.76 -1.37
CA LYS A 70 -9.77 -9.07 -1.53
C LYS A 70 -11.26 -8.99 -1.90
N THR A 71 -11.96 -7.94 -1.44
CA THR A 71 -13.35 -7.61 -1.82
C THR A 71 -13.50 -6.12 -2.03
N GLY A 72 -14.57 -5.70 -2.72
CA GLY A 72 -14.91 -4.28 -2.87
C GLY A 72 -15.20 -3.60 -1.52
N ALA A 73 -15.80 -4.32 -0.56
CA ALA A 73 -16.03 -3.80 0.78
C ALA A 73 -14.72 -3.51 1.53
N ASP A 74 -13.72 -4.38 1.39
CA ASP A 74 -12.40 -4.18 1.98
C ASP A 74 -11.64 -3.03 1.30
N ALA A 75 -11.75 -2.91 -0.03
CA ALA A 75 -11.18 -1.78 -0.77
C ALA A 75 -11.79 -0.45 -0.34
N LYS A 76 -13.13 -0.39 -0.21
CA LYS A 76 -13.86 0.74 0.34
C LYS A 76 -13.40 1.07 1.76
N LYS A 77 -13.30 0.06 2.63
CA LYS A 77 -12.83 0.24 4.00
C LYS A 77 -11.40 0.78 4.06
N MET A 78 -10.51 0.28 3.22
CA MET A 78 -9.16 0.83 3.11
C MET A 78 -9.18 2.30 2.69
N PHE A 79 -10.01 2.66 1.72
CA PHE A 79 -10.17 4.04 1.28
C PHE A 79 -10.71 4.94 2.40
N THR A 80 -11.85 4.57 3.04
CA THR A 80 -12.49 5.40 4.06
C THR A 80 -11.72 5.51 5.37
N ASP A 81 -11.05 4.41 5.79
CA ASP A 81 -10.45 4.31 7.11
C ASP A 81 -8.94 4.63 7.11
N LYS A 82 -8.31 4.73 5.93
CA LYS A 82 -6.89 5.04 5.80
C LYS A 82 -6.61 6.20 4.85
N VAL A 83 -6.98 6.11 3.57
CA VAL A 83 -6.69 7.16 2.58
C VAL A 83 -7.32 8.48 2.97
N VAL A 84 -8.61 8.50 3.27
CA VAL A 84 -9.32 9.72 3.64
C VAL A 84 -8.76 10.35 4.92
N PRO A 85 -8.56 9.62 6.04
CA PRO A 85 -7.94 10.20 7.23
C PRO A 85 -6.51 10.69 7.01
N ILE A 86 -5.69 10.01 6.21
CA ILE A 86 -4.35 10.47 5.87
C ILE A 86 -4.43 11.79 5.10
N SER A 87 -5.31 11.91 4.11
CA SER A 87 -5.52 13.16 3.38
C SER A 87 -6.01 14.30 4.28
N ILE A 88 -6.94 14.02 5.21
CA ILE A 88 -7.43 15.04 6.15
C ILE A 88 -6.30 15.58 7.02
N ASN A 89 -5.42 14.69 7.52
CA ASN A 89 -4.32 15.02 8.41
C ASN A 89 -3.01 15.34 7.65
N TYR A 90 -3.04 15.43 6.33
CA TYR A 90 -1.87 15.83 5.55
C TYR A 90 -1.46 17.26 5.93
N PRO A 91 -0.16 17.60 5.98
CA PRO A 91 0.30 18.93 6.37
C PRO A 91 -0.39 20.00 5.54
N PHE A 92 -1.01 20.97 6.20
CA PHE A 92 -1.92 21.93 5.55
C PHE A 92 -1.26 22.73 4.40
N PHE A 93 0.03 23.03 4.52
CA PHE A 93 0.80 23.79 3.54
C PHE A 93 1.19 22.98 2.29
N PHE A 94 1.03 21.65 2.33
CA PHE A 94 1.21 20.75 1.19
C PHE A 94 -0.11 20.18 0.68
N LYS A 95 -1.22 20.48 1.36
CA LYS A 95 -2.52 19.92 1.04
C LYS A 95 -3.11 20.60 -0.21
N PRO A 96 -3.37 19.87 -1.30
CA PRO A 96 -3.98 20.44 -2.49
C PRO A 96 -5.43 20.85 -2.25
N ILE A 97 -5.98 21.64 -3.17
CA ILE A 97 -7.40 21.94 -3.20
C ILE A 97 -8.17 20.65 -3.44
N GLN A 98 -9.15 20.38 -2.57
CA GLN A 98 -10.00 19.20 -2.66
C GLN A 98 -11.40 19.59 -3.14
N ASP A 99 -11.93 18.83 -4.12
CA ASP A 99 -13.32 18.94 -4.56
C ASP A 99 -14.20 17.94 -3.81
N GLY A 100 -15.42 18.35 -3.48
CA GLY A 100 -16.41 17.49 -2.85
C GLY A 100 -16.41 17.54 -1.33
N MET A 101 -16.86 16.43 -0.71
CA MET A 101 -17.01 16.33 0.74
C MET A 101 -15.66 16.11 1.45
N ASP A 102 -15.53 16.61 2.67
CA ASP A 102 -14.33 16.39 3.51
C ASP A 102 -14.04 14.90 3.74
N ARG A 103 -15.08 14.07 3.78
CA ARG A 103 -14.99 12.62 3.97
C ARG A 103 -15.67 11.87 2.83
N PRO A 104 -15.03 11.80 1.66
CA PRO A 104 -15.59 11.09 0.51
C PRO A 104 -15.65 9.58 0.78
N LYS A 105 -16.61 8.89 0.12
CA LYS A 105 -16.81 7.44 0.28
C LYS A 105 -16.39 6.61 -0.94
N SER A 106 -16.19 7.26 -2.08
CA SER A 106 -15.90 6.60 -3.36
C SER A 106 -14.69 7.15 -4.08
N GLU A 107 -14.52 8.46 -4.13
CA GLU A 107 -13.45 9.15 -4.83
C GLU A 107 -12.98 10.33 -3.98
N LEU A 108 -11.67 10.50 -3.87
CA LEU A 108 -11.00 11.69 -3.34
C LEU A 108 -10.38 12.42 -4.53
N ALA A 109 -10.81 13.67 -4.77
CA ALA A 109 -10.39 14.45 -5.93
C ALA A 109 -9.66 15.72 -5.50
N TYR A 110 -8.44 15.88 -5.96
CA TYR A 110 -7.64 17.10 -5.81
C TYR A 110 -7.77 17.95 -7.08
N ARG A 111 -8.87 18.67 -7.17
CA ARG A 111 -9.16 19.57 -8.29
C ARG A 111 -9.95 20.79 -7.82
N VAL A 112 -9.98 21.80 -8.64
CA VAL A 112 -10.81 22.99 -8.37
C VAL A 112 -12.28 22.62 -8.48
N PRO A 113 -13.12 22.93 -7.45
CA PRO A 113 -14.53 22.63 -7.48
C PRO A 113 -15.24 23.20 -8.72
N ALA A 114 -16.11 22.40 -9.33
CA ALA A 114 -16.83 22.80 -10.55
C ALA A 114 -17.86 23.92 -10.32
N SER A 115 -18.24 24.21 -9.06
CA SER A 115 -19.22 25.23 -8.73
C SER A 115 -18.71 26.65 -9.09
N LYS A 116 -19.44 27.32 -9.94
CA LYS A 116 -19.15 28.72 -10.31
C LYS A 116 -19.08 29.69 -9.11
N PHE A 117 -19.85 29.38 -8.04
CA PHE A 117 -19.86 30.19 -6.83
C PHE A 117 -18.57 30.00 -6.02
N THR A 118 -18.12 28.76 -5.88
CA THR A 118 -16.88 28.43 -5.17
C THR A 118 -15.66 28.98 -5.91
N ARG A 119 -15.61 28.87 -7.24
CA ARG A 119 -14.56 29.48 -8.06
C ARG A 119 -14.49 30.99 -7.89
N LYS A 120 -15.64 31.70 -7.90
CA LYS A 120 -15.69 33.15 -7.67
C LYS A 120 -15.21 33.55 -6.28
N LYS A 121 -15.57 32.77 -5.25
CA LYS A 121 -15.14 33.03 -3.87
C LYS A 121 -13.63 32.80 -3.69
N MET A 122 -13.07 31.76 -4.29
CA MET A 122 -11.63 31.50 -4.27
C MET A 122 -10.85 32.56 -5.02
N ALA A 123 -11.28 32.93 -6.24
CA ALA A 123 -10.65 33.97 -7.02
C ALA A 123 -10.74 35.35 -6.33
N ALA A 124 -11.82 35.66 -5.61
CA ALA A 124 -11.95 36.91 -4.86
C ALA A 124 -11.06 36.96 -3.60
N THR A 125 -10.67 35.81 -3.07
CA THR A 125 -9.83 35.72 -1.85
C THR A 125 -8.33 35.76 -2.16
N ASP A 126 -7.91 35.21 -3.32
CA ASP A 126 -6.47 35.07 -3.67
C ASP A 126 -5.99 36.05 -4.77
N GLY A 127 -6.82 36.98 -5.19
CA GLY A 127 -6.42 38.00 -6.13
C GLY A 127 -6.00 37.48 -7.51
N MET A 128 -6.90 37.42 -8.44
CA MET A 128 -6.76 37.37 -9.92
C MET A 128 -5.82 36.31 -10.56
N GLU A 129 -5.19 35.39 -9.83
CA GLU A 129 -4.50 34.28 -10.46
C GLU A 129 -5.48 33.14 -10.72
N GLU A 130 -5.37 32.52 -11.89
CA GLU A 130 -6.13 31.35 -12.26
C GLU A 130 -5.72 30.22 -11.30
N ILE A 131 -6.63 29.79 -10.41
CA ILE A 131 -6.34 28.73 -9.46
C ILE A 131 -6.34 27.41 -10.24
N GLU A 132 -5.16 26.85 -10.45
CA GLU A 132 -4.99 25.53 -11.04
C GLU A 132 -5.14 24.44 -10.00
N GLY A 133 -6.02 23.45 -10.26
CA GLY A 133 -6.10 22.20 -9.50
C GLY A 133 -5.11 21.18 -10.03
N LEU A 134 -4.81 20.16 -9.25
CA LEU A 134 -3.97 19.05 -9.70
C LEU A 134 -4.68 18.11 -10.69
N ASP A 135 -6.01 18.11 -10.71
CA ASP A 135 -6.88 17.18 -11.47
C ASP A 135 -6.52 15.70 -11.23
N THR A 136 -6.17 15.43 -9.99
CA THR A 136 -5.74 14.10 -9.53
C THR A 136 -6.81 13.45 -8.68
N THR A 137 -7.01 12.14 -8.87
CA THR A 137 -8.05 11.39 -8.17
C THR A 137 -7.50 10.11 -7.54
N ILE A 138 -8.07 9.74 -6.39
CA ILE A 138 -7.88 8.45 -5.73
C ILE A 138 -9.26 7.80 -5.59
N ASP A 139 -9.41 6.60 -6.11
CA ASP A 139 -10.65 5.84 -6.01
C ASP A 139 -10.41 4.37 -5.64
N TRP A 140 -11.49 3.64 -5.43
CA TRP A 140 -11.47 2.21 -5.23
C TRP A 140 -12.52 1.55 -6.12
N LYS A 141 -12.31 0.28 -6.49
CA LYS A 141 -13.27 -0.51 -7.26
C LYS A 141 -13.57 -1.85 -6.61
N ASN A 142 -14.70 -2.42 -7.02
CA ASN A 142 -15.00 -3.80 -6.68
C ASN A 142 -13.95 -4.74 -7.28
N THR A 143 -13.65 -5.79 -6.54
CA THR A 143 -12.72 -6.82 -6.95
C THR A 143 -13.31 -7.62 -8.11
N GLY A 144 -12.52 -7.82 -9.15
CA GLY A 144 -12.92 -8.58 -10.34
C GLY A 144 -11.79 -8.61 -11.36
N ASP A 145 -11.82 -9.59 -12.26
CA ASP A 145 -10.79 -9.79 -13.28
C ASP A 145 -10.58 -8.55 -14.16
N ASN A 146 -11.63 -7.79 -14.44
CA ASN A 146 -11.61 -6.62 -15.32
C ASN A 146 -11.67 -5.27 -14.55
N SER A 147 -11.41 -5.27 -13.25
CA SER A 147 -11.36 -4.03 -12.48
C SER A 147 -10.26 -3.12 -13.02
N TYR A 148 -10.57 -1.84 -13.24
CA TYR A 148 -9.72 -0.83 -13.88
C TYR A 148 -9.39 -1.08 -15.37
N ASP A 149 -10.06 -2.01 -16.06
CA ASP A 149 -9.85 -2.15 -17.50
C ASP A 149 -10.14 -0.85 -18.26
N GLY A 150 -9.26 -0.52 -19.21
CA GLY A 150 -9.37 0.70 -20.02
C GLY A 150 -8.95 2.00 -19.32
N GLU A 151 -8.51 1.95 -18.07
CA GLU A 151 -8.09 3.15 -17.33
C GLU A 151 -6.56 3.34 -17.35
N LYS A 152 -6.11 4.59 -17.20
CA LYS A 152 -4.70 4.93 -17.01
C LYS A 152 -4.45 5.23 -15.54
N LEU A 153 -3.56 4.49 -14.91
CA LEU A 153 -3.25 4.66 -13.49
C LEU A 153 -1.79 5.06 -13.28
N ALA A 154 -1.56 6.00 -12.37
CA ALA A 154 -0.23 6.34 -11.89
C ALA A 154 0.23 5.37 -10.79
N LEU A 155 -0.68 4.95 -9.91
CA LEU A 155 -0.45 3.90 -8.94
C LEU A 155 -1.70 3.02 -8.82
N LEU A 156 -1.47 1.71 -8.73
CA LEU A 156 -2.47 0.73 -8.37
C LEU A 156 -2.04 0.02 -7.09
N VAL A 157 -2.90 0.06 -6.08
CA VAL A 157 -2.69 -0.71 -4.85
C VAL A 157 -3.55 -1.96 -4.88
N HIS A 158 -2.91 -3.12 -4.74
CA HIS A 158 -3.55 -4.41 -4.51
C HIS A 158 -3.30 -4.87 -3.07
N ASP A 159 -4.26 -4.69 -2.19
CA ASP A 159 -4.18 -5.23 -0.83
C ASP A 159 -4.82 -6.64 -0.78
N GLU A 160 -4.21 -7.53 0.00
CA GLU A 160 -4.64 -8.92 0.21
C GLU A 160 -4.81 -9.74 -1.10
N SER A 161 -3.88 -9.58 -2.03
CA SER A 161 -3.93 -10.18 -3.37
C SER A 161 -3.95 -11.72 -3.38
N GLY A 162 -3.42 -12.38 -2.34
CA GLY A 162 -3.45 -13.83 -2.19
C GLY A 162 -4.77 -14.37 -1.65
N LYS A 163 -5.73 -13.49 -1.35
CA LYS A 163 -7.04 -13.85 -0.78
C LYS A 163 -8.20 -13.65 -1.75
N TRP A 164 -7.91 -13.52 -3.03
CA TRP A 164 -8.96 -13.44 -4.04
C TRP A 164 -9.56 -14.84 -4.27
N GLU A 165 -10.83 -14.97 -3.94
CA GLU A 165 -11.58 -16.21 -4.07
C GLU A 165 -12.22 -16.31 -5.45
N ARG A 166 -12.44 -17.55 -5.93
CA ARG A 166 -13.11 -17.79 -7.19
C ARG A 166 -14.51 -17.15 -7.22
N PRO A 167 -14.98 -16.67 -8.37
CA PRO A 167 -14.43 -16.88 -9.72
C PRO A 167 -13.26 -15.94 -10.06
N ASP A 168 -13.05 -14.87 -9.30
CA ASP A 168 -12.04 -13.86 -9.60
C ASP A 168 -10.61 -14.40 -9.41
N ASN A 169 -9.68 -13.90 -10.22
CA ASN A 169 -8.32 -14.42 -10.24
C ASN A 169 -7.31 -13.29 -10.36
N ILE A 170 -6.43 -13.19 -9.38
CA ILE A 170 -5.37 -12.16 -9.36
C ILE A 170 -4.46 -12.22 -10.59
N LEU A 171 -4.21 -13.39 -11.18
CA LEU A 171 -3.40 -13.51 -12.40
C LEU A 171 -4.10 -12.88 -13.60
N ASN A 172 -5.41 -13.07 -13.72
CA ASN A 172 -6.21 -12.48 -14.78
C ASN A 172 -6.30 -10.98 -14.60
N ASN A 173 -6.64 -10.52 -13.39
CA ASN A 173 -6.68 -9.09 -13.11
C ASN A 173 -5.32 -8.44 -13.33
N TRP A 174 -4.20 -9.05 -12.89
CA TRP A 174 -2.88 -8.50 -13.15
C TRP A 174 -2.55 -8.38 -14.65
N ARG A 175 -3.01 -9.32 -15.46
CA ARG A 175 -2.85 -9.25 -16.92
C ARG A 175 -3.55 -8.03 -17.51
N VAL A 176 -4.74 -7.70 -17.00
CA VAL A 176 -5.52 -6.52 -17.40
C VAL A 176 -4.88 -5.26 -16.84
N THR A 177 -4.72 -5.17 -15.53
CA THR A 177 -4.29 -3.94 -14.83
C THR A 177 -2.85 -3.53 -15.16
N LYS A 178 -1.99 -4.48 -15.53
CA LYS A 178 -0.64 -4.19 -16.02
C LYS A 178 -0.68 -3.28 -17.25
N THR A 179 -1.71 -3.38 -18.09
CA THR A 179 -1.87 -2.52 -19.26
C THR A 179 -2.23 -1.08 -18.88
N CYS A 180 -2.94 -0.89 -17.78
CA CYS A 180 -3.33 0.43 -17.25
C CYS A 180 -2.12 1.25 -16.72
N LEU A 181 -1.01 0.57 -16.45
CA LEU A 181 0.22 1.18 -15.92
C LEU A 181 1.23 1.55 -17.02
N ARG A 182 0.86 1.43 -18.29
CA ARG A 182 1.75 1.75 -19.41
C ARG A 182 1.09 2.62 -20.45
N LEU A 183 1.92 3.37 -21.17
CA LEU A 183 1.53 4.11 -22.36
C LEU A 183 2.41 3.64 -23.52
N GLY A 184 1.83 2.89 -24.44
CA GLY A 184 2.60 2.19 -25.46
C GLY A 184 3.62 1.22 -24.86
N SER A 185 4.91 1.40 -25.15
CA SER A 185 6.00 0.60 -24.58
C SER A 185 6.53 1.10 -23.22
N ARG A 186 6.14 2.32 -22.79
CA ARG A 186 6.64 2.95 -21.56
C ARG A 186 5.77 2.59 -20.37
N ILE A 187 6.41 2.20 -19.28
CA ILE A 187 5.76 2.06 -17.97
C ILE A 187 5.65 3.47 -17.38
N VAL A 188 4.43 3.93 -17.14
CA VAL A 188 4.11 5.27 -16.62
C VAL A 188 3.53 5.22 -15.22
N GLY A 189 2.92 4.11 -14.85
CA GLY A 189 2.39 3.87 -13.51
C GLY A 189 3.08 2.71 -12.82
N LYS A 190 2.81 2.55 -11.53
CA LYS A 190 3.39 1.51 -10.68
C LYS A 190 2.31 0.74 -9.92
N CYS A 191 2.65 -0.42 -9.40
CA CYS A 191 1.76 -1.23 -8.58
C CYS A 191 2.43 -1.55 -7.23
N MET A 192 1.70 -1.31 -6.14
CA MET A 192 1.99 -1.87 -4.84
C MET A 192 1.06 -3.04 -4.59
N MET A 193 1.56 -4.25 -4.73
CA MET A 193 0.82 -5.47 -4.47
C MET A 193 1.33 -6.12 -3.20
N GLY A 194 0.43 -6.43 -2.25
CA GLY A 194 0.82 -7.08 -1.00
C GLY A 194 -0.22 -8.07 -0.50
N SER A 195 0.24 -9.17 0.05
CA SER A 195 -0.62 -10.17 0.70
C SER A 195 0.13 -10.96 1.77
N THR A 196 -0.62 -11.43 2.74
CA THR A 196 -0.18 -12.56 3.57
C THR A 196 -0.32 -13.86 2.78
N SER A 197 0.34 -14.92 3.24
CA SER A 197 0.10 -16.27 2.75
C SER A 197 -1.38 -16.66 2.94
N ASN A 198 -1.87 -17.51 2.08
CA ASN A 198 -3.22 -18.07 2.15
C ASN A 198 -3.21 -19.52 1.69
N ALA A 199 -4.24 -20.28 2.05
CA ALA A 199 -4.42 -21.64 1.57
C ALA A 199 -4.42 -21.67 0.03
N LEU A 200 -3.77 -22.67 -0.55
CA LEU A 200 -3.53 -22.73 -2.00
C LEU A 200 -4.84 -22.82 -2.80
N ASP A 201 -5.83 -23.51 -2.27
CA ASP A 201 -7.17 -23.65 -2.84
C ASP A 201 -8.04 -22.39 -2.72
N LYS A 202 -7.67 -21.45 -1.83
CA LYS A 202 -8.36 -20.18 -1.57
C LYS A 202 -7.62 -18.95 -2.15
N GLY A 203 -7.04 -19.09 -3.34
CA GLY A 203 -6.35 -18.01 -4.04
C GLY A 203 -4.84 -17.91 -3.77
N GLY A 204 -4.32 -18.59 -2.74
CA GLY A 204 -2.90 -18.59 -2.39
C GLY A 204 -2.00 -19.13 -3.50
N ASP A 205 -2.46 -20.13 -4.27
CA ASP A 205 -1.70 -20.69 -5.40
C ASP A 205 -1.47 -19.65 -6.52
N ASN A 206 -2.47 -18.86 -6.86
CA ASN A 206 -2.35 -17.82 -7.87
C ASN A 206 -1.38 -16.71 -7.44
N PHE A 207 -1.45 -16.30 -6.17
CA PHE A 207 -0.49 -15.33 -5.63
C PHE A 207 0.93 -15.90 -5.57
N LYS A 208 1.10 -17.16 -5.16
CA LYS A 208 2.40 -17.86 -5.18
C LYS A 208 3.01 -17.89 -6.59
N LYS A 209 2.20 -18.20 -7.62
CA LYS A 209 2.64 -18.16 -9.01
C LYS A 209 3.10 -16.76 -9.43
N LEU A 210 2.35 -15.74 -9.05
CA LEU A 210 2.68 -14.35 -9.35
C LEU A 210 3.94 -13.90 -8.62
N TYR A 211 4.05 -14.23 -7.34
CA TYR A 211 5.23 -13.93 -6.51
C TYR A 211 6.50 -14.57 -7.08
N ASN A 212 6.45 -15.87 -7.42
CA ASN A 212 7.58 -16.58 -8.03
C ASN A 212 7.94 -16.03 -9.42
N ALA A 213 6.95 -15.53 -10.17
CA ALA A 213 7.17 -14.86 -11.45
C ALA A 213 7.78 -13.45 -11.29
N SER A 214 7.85 -12.94 -10.06
CA SER A 214 8.39 -11.62 -9.70
C SER A 214 9.83 -11.69 -9.17
N ASP A 215 10.46 -12.85 -9.22
CA ASP A 215 11.83 -13.10 -8.75
C ASP A 215 12.84 -12.28 -9.55
N VAL A 216 13.51 -11.35 -8.89
CA VAL A 216 14.47 -10.41 -9.50
C VAL A 216 15.74 -11.09 -10.01
N THR A 217 16.02 -12.30 -9.57
CA THR A 217 17.16 -13.10 -10.07
C THR A 217 16.86 -13.75 -11.41
N LYS A 218 15.59 -13.87 -11.80
CA LYS A 218 15.09 -14.52 -13.02
C LYS A 218 14.53 -13.51 -14.01
N ARG A 219 15.41 -12.73 -14.62
CA ARG A 219 15.05 -11.70 -15.61
C ARG A 219 15.19 -12.22 -17.03
N ASN A 220 14.30 -11.72 -17.91
CA ASN A 220 14.40 -11.95 -19.36
C ASN A 220 15.52 -11.10 -20.00
N ARG A 221 15.70 -11.22 -21.32
CA ARG A 221 16.70 -10.44 -22.07
C ARG A 221 16.52 -8.92 -21.96
N ASN A 222 15.31 -8.44 -21.70
CA ASN A 222 15.00 -7.03 -21.52
C ASN A 222 15.19 -6.57 -20.07
N GLY A 223 15.70 -7.44 -19.19
CA GLY A 223 15.92 -7.17 -17.78
C GLY A 223 14.65 -7.12 -16.94
N GLN A 224 13.50 -7.61 -17.45
CA GLN A 224 12.23 -7.70 -16.71
C GLN A 224 12.04 -9.09 -16.10
N THR A 225 11.40 -9.14 -14.95
CA THR A 225 10.85 -10.39 -14.40
C THR A 225 9.66 -10.86 -15.25
N LYS A 226 9.25 -12.11 -15.11
CA LYS A 226 8.12 -12.67 -15.89
C LYS A 226 6.81 -11.93 -15.62
N SER A 227 6.53 -11.53 -14.39
CA SER A 227 5.36 -10.72 -14.01
C SER A 227 5.51 -9.25 -14.39
N GLY A 228 6.75 -8.74 -14.38
CA GLY A 228 7.11 -7.34 -14.44
C GLY A 228 7.15 -6.66 -13.06
N LEU A 229 6.69 -7.33 -11.99
CA LEU A 229 6.83 -6.91 -10.61
C LEU A 229 8.14 -7.43 -10.00
N TYR A 230 8.58 -6.84 -8.90
CA TYR A 230 9.70 -7.33 -8.11
C TYR A 230 9.19 -7.87 -6.77
N SER A 231 9.59 -9.09 -6.43
CA SER A 231 9.19 -9.74 -5.19
C SER A 231 9.97 -9.20 -4.00
N LEU A 232 9.26 -8.90 -2.92
CA LEU A 232 9.80 -8.53 -1.61
C LEU A 232 9.27 -9.49 -0.56
N PHE A 233 10.14 -9.96 0.32
CA PHE A 233 9.81 -10.67 1.54
C PHE A 233 10.53 -10.00 2.70
N VAL A 234 9.80 -9.71 3.76
CA VAL A 234 10.37 -9.25 5.02
C VAL A 234 9.99 -10.28 6.09
N PRO A 235 10.97 -10.89 6.75
CA PRO A 235 10.74 -11.86 7.80
C PRO A 235 9.87 -11.30 8.94
N MET A 236 9.14 -12.17 9.63
CA MET A 236 8.18 -11.76 10.66
C MET A 236 8.87 -11.12 11.86
N GLU A 237 10.01 -11.63 12.24
CA GLU A 237 10.84 -11.15 13.35
C GLU A 237 11.21 -9.65 13.20
N TRP A 238 11.31 -9.14 11.99
CA TRP A 238 11.60 -7.73 11.72
C TRP A 238 10.40 -6.80 12.01
N ASN A 239 9.23 -7.36 12.28
CA ASN A 239 8.05 -6.62 12.69
C ASN A 239 7.80 -6.67 14.21
N TYR A 240 8.54 -7.53 14.93
CA TYR A 240 8.52 -7.52 16.38
C TYR A 240 9.48 -6.45 16.89
N GLU A 241 8.94 -5.33 17.32
CA GLU A 241 9.60 -4.27 18.08
C GLU A 241 10.98 -3.81 17.60
N GLY A 242 11.32 -4.08 16.34
CA GLY A 242 12.50 -3.51 15.70
C GLY A 242 12.27 -2.02 15.45
N PHE A 243 12.41 -1.19 16.50
CA PHE A 243 12.37 0.24 16.38
C PHE A 243 13.68 0.75 15.78
N ILE A 244 13.64 1.89 15.15
CA ILE A 244 14.84 2.59 14.72
C ILE A 244 15.10 3.69 15.76
N ASP A 245 16.31 3.71 16.32
CA ASP A 245 16.74 4.73 17.23
C ASP A 245 17.03 6.07 16.52
N GLU A 246 17.41 7.08 17.29
CA GLU A 246 17.75 8.41 16.79
C GLU A 246 18.93 8.43 15.81
N TYR A 247 19.75 7.38 15.78
CA TYR A 247 20.87 7.22 14.86
C TYR A 247 20.53 6.39 13.61
N GLY A 248 19.27 5.92 13.49
CA GLY A 248 18.82 5.08 12.38
C GLY A 248 19.25 3.60 12.51
N VAL A 249 19.63 3.19 13.73
CA VAL A 249 20.02 1.79 14.00
C VAL A 249 18.82 1.02 14.54
N PRO A 250 18.57 -0.22 14.05
CA PRO A 250 17.52 -1.08 14.59
C PRO A 250 17.79 -1.43 16.06
N VAL A 251 16.80 -1.19 16.91
CA VAL A 251 16.82 -1.57 18.33
C VAL A 251 15.75 -2.64 18.56
N PHE A 252 16.16 -3.80 19.03
CA PHE A 252 15.27 -4.89 19.42
C PHE A 252 15.11 -4.86 20.93
N THR A 253 13.89 -4.68 21.40
CA THR A 253 13.56 -4.63 22.84
C THR A 253 12.99 -5.93 23.36
N THR A 254 12.42 -6.77 22.45
CA THR A 254 11.89 -8.08 22.81
C THR A 254 13.05 -9.06 23.10
N PRO A 255 13.04 -9.75 24.24
CA PRO A 255 14.08 -10.73 24.57
C PRO A 255 14.05 -11.94 23.62
N ASP A 256 15.22 -12.57 23.43
CA ASP A 256 15.31 -13.77 22.58
C ASP A 256 14.53 -14.93 23.18
N VAL A 257 14.48 -15.05 24.51
CA VAL A 257 13.79 -16.09 25.28
C VAL A 257 12.80 -15.49 26.27
N ASN A 258 11.85 -16.30 26.71
CA ASN A 258 10.88 -15.91 27.73
C ASN A 258 11.57 -15.49 29.04
N VAL A 259 11.09 -14.42 29.64
CA VAL A 259 11.56 -13.92 30.94
C VAL A 259 10.51 -14.24 31.99
N PHE A 260 10.91 -14.91 33.05
CA PHE A 260 10.04 -15.32 34.14
C PHE A 260 10.42 -14.59 35.44
N ALA A 261 9.41 -14.29 36.25
CA ALA A 261 9.60 -13.85 37.63
C ALA A 261 10.14 -15.01 38.52
N PRO A 262 10.68 -14.70 39.70
CA PRO A 262 11.17 -15.71 40.62
C PRO A 262 10.13 -16.73 41.09
N ASP A 263 8.85 -16.38 41.04
CA ASP A 263 7.70 -17.25 41.34
C ASP A 263 7.23 -18.09 40.15
N GLY A 264 7.87 -17.93 38.98
CA GLY A 264 7.55 -18.65 37.74
C GLY A 264 6.49 -17.98 36.85
N GLU A 265 6.02 -16.81 37.21
CA GLU A 265 5.11 -16.04 36.34
C GLU A 265 5.85 -15.51 35.11
N LEU A 266 5.23 -15.60 33.93
CA LEU A 266 5.77 -15.06 32.69
C LEU A 266 5.68 -13.53 32.69
N ILE A 267 6.83 -12.85 32.73
CA ILE A 267 6.93 -11.38 32.67
C ILE A 267 6.90 -10.91 31.23
N ASP A 268 7.72 -11.55 30.37
CA ASP A 268 7.86 -11.17 28.97
C ASP A 268 8.06 -12.41 28.09
N ILE A 269 7.40 -12.40 26.93
CA ILE A 269 7.48 -13.52 25.99
C ILE A 269 8.60 -13.29 24.98
N GLY A 270 9.49 -14.25 24.83
CA GLY A 270 10.58 -14.20 23.87
C GLY A 270 10.12 -14.23 22.41
N VAL A 271 10.97 -13.74 21.53
CA VAL A 271 10.69 -13.65 20.07
C VAL A 271 10.35 -15.03 19.50
N ILE A 272 11.07 -16.08 19.88
CA ILE A 272 10.88 -17.44 19.36
C ILE A 272 9.50 -17.98 19.76
N ASP A 273 9.13 -17.87 21.03
CA ASP A 273 7.84 -18.38 21.53
C ASP A 273 6.68 -17.54 21.03
N SER A 274 6.84 -16.22 20.92
CA SER A 274 5.85 -15.34 20.32
C SER A 274 5.57 -15.70 18.86
N TRP A 275 6.63 -15.99 18.09
CA TRP A 275 6.51 -16.50 16.73
C TRP A 275 5.82 -17.86 16.66
N GLN A 276 6.22 -18.80 17.53
CA GLN A 276 5.64 -20.15 17.58
C GLN A 276 4.15 -20.10 17.92
N ASN A 277 3.75 -19.27 18.87
CA ASN A 277 2.35 -19.08 19.24
C ASN A 277 1.51 -18.55 18.05
N GLU A 278 2.05 -17.66 17.23
CA GLU A 278 1.35 -17.19 16.04
C GLU A 278 1.25 -18.27 14.96
N VAL A 279 2.29 -19.07 14.77
CA VAL A 279 2.28 -20.20 13.84
C VAL A 279 1.27 -21.27 14.27
N ASP A 280 1.22 -21.59 15.56
CA ASP A 280 0.28 -22.58 16.09
C ASP A 280 -1.17 -22.10 16.08
N GLY A 281 -1.40 -20.81 16.25
CA GLY A 281 -2.72 -20.19 16.08
C GLY A 281 -3.21 -20.15 14.63
N LEU A 282 -2.36 -20.51 13.65
CA LEU A 282 -2.69 -20.59 12.23
C LEU A 282 -3.00 -22.02 11.76
N LYS A 283 -2.80 -23.02 12.60
CA LYS A 283 -3.16 -24.44 12.34
C LYS A 283 -4.61 -24.70 12.71
#